data_047c5c3e137e81eac6bbf4720aabf5d0
#
_entry.id   047c5c3e137e81eac6bbf4720aabf5d0
#
_cell.length_a   1.000
_cell.length_b   1.000
_cell.length_c   1.000
_cell.angle_alpha   90.00
_cell.angle_beta   90.00
_cell.angle_gamma   90.00
#
_symmetry.space_group_name_H-M   'P 1'
#
loop_
_entity.id
_entity.type
_entity.pdbx_description
1 polymer ?
#
loop_
_entity_poly.entity_id
_entity_poly.type
_entity_poly.pdbx_seq_one_letter_code
_entity_poly.pdbx_strand_id
1 'polypeptide(L)'
;MNITIVDGFAPTNEQAVAAFEQELGCRLPEDYRAFLLEHNGGQPELTVFDINSTLMPDDQSMIHYFFTLDPASEYYEIRDEIKVYTDETRMPPELLPIACDPGGNIICLGIRGEQRGKVYFWDHEFELEAEEMGDLYYNVSCCSPSFQAFVESLSPESELNYE
;
A
#
# COMPACT_ATOMS: atom_id res chain seq x y z
N MET A 1 0.66 0.87 17.61
CA MET A 1 -0.14 0.52 16.42
C MET A 1 -0.67 -0.90 16.60
N ASN A 2 -1.97 -1.04 16.68
CA ASN A 2 -2.60 -2.35 16.93
C ASN A 2 -3.01 -2.99 15.61
N ILE A 3 -2.18 -3.90 15.10
CA ILE A 3 -2.51 -4.74 13.95
C ILE A 3 -2.12 -6.18 14.26
N THR A 4 -2.99 -7.11 13.91
CA THR A 4 -2.73 -8.55 14.01
C THR A 4 -2.50 -9.10 12.62
N ILE A 5 -1.38 -9.77 12.41
CA ILE A 5 -1.03 -10.45 11.16
C ILE A 5 -1.29 -11.94 11.35
N VAL A 6 -2.12 -12.52 10.48
CA VAL A 6 -2.52 -13.93 10.55
C VAL A 6 -1.69 -14.85 9.67
N ASP A 7 -1.07 -14.31 8.63
CA ASP A 7 -0.12 -15.00 7.76
C ASP A 7 1.02 -14.05 7.43
N GLY A 8 2.20 -14.31 7.96
CA GLY A 8 3.32 -13.39 7.91
C GLY A 8 4.53 -13.92 7.16
N PHE A 9 5.53 -13.05 7.08
CA PHE A 9 6.82 -13.31 6.43
C PHE A 9 7.93 -13.36 7.48
N ALA A 10 9.13 -13.74 7.06
CA ALA A 10 10.30 -13.69 7.92
C ALA A 10 10.55 -12.26 8.42
N PRO A 11 10.99 -12.07 9.68
CA PRO A 11 11.22 -10.73 10.20
C PRO A 11 12.36 -10.03 9.48
N THR A 12 12.30 -8.70 9.46
CA THR A 12 13.37 -7.83 8.97
C THR A 12 14.09 -7.16 10.16
N ASN A 13 15.04 -6.28 9.87
CA ASN A 13 15.77 -5.56 10.90
C ASN A 13 16.09 -4.13 10.46
N GLU A 14 16.62 -3.32 11.38
CA GLU A 14 16.99 -1.93 11.13
C GLU A 14 17.94 -1.77 9.93
N GLN A 15 18.92 -2.66 9.80
CA GLN A 15 19.89 -2.60 8.72
C GLN A 15 19.24 -2.83 7.35
N ALA A 16 18.33 -3.80 7.25
CA ALA A 16 17.63 -4.09 6.01
C ALA A 16 16.68 -2.95 5.62
N VAL A 17 15.97 -2.37 6.59
CA VAL A 17 15.09 -1.23 6.35
C VAL A 17 15.90 0.00 5.92
N ALA A 18 17.01 0.29 6.58
CA ALA A 18 17.89 1.39 6.20
C ALA A 18 18.47 1.21 4.78
N ALA A 19 18.84 -0.01 4.40
CA ALA A 19 19.29 -0.31 3.04
C ALA A 19 18.19 -0.06 2.02
N PHE A 20 16.96 -0.44 2.33
CA PHE A 20 15.80 -0.18 1.47
C PHE A 20 15.54 1.33 1.32
N GLU A 21 15.64 2.09 2.41
CA GLU A 21 15.53 3.56 2.36
C GLU A 21 16.59 4.19 1.45
N GLN A 22 17.81 3.66 1.47
CA GLN A 22 18.87 4.11 0.55
C GLN A 22 18.53 3.80 -0.91
N GLU A 23 17.98 2.63 -1.20
CA GLU A 23 17.51 2.27 -2.54
C GLU A 23 16.41 3.21 -3.03
N LEU A 24 15.49 3.59 -2.16
CA LEU A 24 14.40 4.52 -2.46
C LEU A 24 14.90 5.98 -2.60
N GLY A 25 16.02 6.32 -1.98
CA GLY A 25 16.53 7.68 -1.92
C GLY A 25 15.78 8.58 -0.94
N CYS A 26 15.04 7.99 0.00
CA CYS A 26 14.31 8.75 1.02
C CYS A 26 14.05 7.88 2.25
N ARG A 27 13.79 8.55 3.38
CA ARG A 27 13.40 7.88 4.61
C ARG A 27 11.89 7.58 4.57
N LEU A 28 11.50 6.39 5.02
CA LEU A 28 10.10 6.00 5.14
C LEU A 28 9.40 6.80 6.26
N PRO A 29 8.09 7.07 6.14
CA PRO A 29 7.30 7.57 7.27
C PRO A 29 7.45 6.66 8.49
N GLU A 30 7.57 7.28 9.68
CA GLU A 30 7.92 6.57 10.92
C GLU A 30 6.95 5.44 11.28
N ASP A 31 5.64 5.65 11.09
CA ASP A 31 4.61 4.66 11.40
C ASP A 31 4.71 3.42 10.51
N TYR A 32 4.93 3.61 9.21
CA TYR A 32 5.12 2.50 8.28
C TYR A 32 6.46 1.77 8.52
N ARG A 33 7.51 2.54 8.83
CA ARG A 33 8.82 1.98 9.18
C ARG A 33 8.72 1.07 10.41
N ALA A 34 8.00 1.51 11.44
CA ALA A 34 7.73 0.72 12.64
C ALA A 34 6.95 -0.57 12.31
N PHE A 35 5.97 -0.49 11.42
CA PHE A 35 5.21 -1.66 10.95
C PHE A 35 6.11 -2.69 10.26
N LEU A 36 7.03 -2.26 9.39
CA LEU A 36 7.97 -3.16 8.73
C LEU A 36 8.86 -3.86 9.75
N LEU A 37 9.38 -3.12 10.73
CA LEU A 37 10.25 -3.69 11.77
C LEU A 37 9.52 -4.68 12.68
N GLU A 38 8.25 -4.45 12.93
CA GLU A 38 7.45 -5.32 13.80
C GLU A 38 6.89 -6.54 13.06
N HIS A 39 6.40 -6.37 11.83
CA HIS A 39 5.66 -7.40 11.09
C HIS A 39 6.27 -7.80 9.75
N ASN A 40 6.99 -6.90 9.11
CA ASN A 40 7.56 -7.08 7.76
C ASN A 40 6.50 -7.52 6.72
N GLY A 41 5.32 -6.88 6.73
CA GLY A 41 4.23 -7.22 5.84
C GLY A 41 3.32 -8.31 6.37
N GLY A 42 2.58 -8.96 5.48
CA GLY A 42 1.71 -10.07 5.84
C GLY A 42 0.23 -9.80 5.63
N GLN A 43 -0.58 -10.81 5.90
CA GLN A 43 -2.03 -10.74 5.81
C GLN A 43 -2.62 -10.28 7.14
N PRO A 44 -3.34 -9.14 7.18
CA PRO A 44 -3.96 -8.67 8.41
C PRO A 44 -5.23 -9.46 8.73
N GLU A 45 -5.58 -9.51 10.02
CA GLU A 45 -6.83 -10.08 10.49
C GLU A 45 -8.03 -9.21 10.10
N LEU A 46 -7.91 -7.90 10.27
CA LEU A 46 -8.92 -6.93 9.83
C LEU A 46 -8.47 -6.36 8.49
N THR A 47 -9.34 -6.39 7.48
CA THR A 47 -8.95 -6.20 6.09
C THR A 47 -9.65 -5.05 5.38
N VAL A 48 -10.87 -4.67 5.80
CA VAL A 48 -11.75 -3.78 5.04
C VAL A 48 -11.45 -2.32 5.32
N PHE A 49 -11.41 -1.52 4.26
CA PHE A 49 -11.21 -0.06 4.35
C PHE A 49 -12.08 0.67 3.31
N ASP A 50 -12.37 1.95 3.59
CA ASP A 50 -13.06 2.84 2.65
C ASP A 50 -12.06 3.45 1.68
N ILE A 51 -12.39 3.43 0.39
CA ILE A 51 -11.51 3.98 -0.65
C ILE A 51 -11.58 5.50 -0.68
N ASN A 52 -12.73 6.09 -0.40
CA ASN A 52 -12.98 7.54 -0.47
C ASN A 52 -12.71 8.12 -1.88
N SER A 53 -13.00 7.34 -2.91
CA SER A 53 -12.79 7.74 -4.29
C SER A 53 -13.80 8.81 -4.71
N THR A 54 -13.34 9.80 -5.48
CA THR A 54 -14.23 10.75 -6.16
C THR A 54 -14.98 10.11 -7.32
N LEU A 55 -14.45 9.00 -7.85
CA LEU A 55 -15.10 8.23 -8.93
C LEU A 55 -16.16 7.29 -8.39
N MET A 56 -15.92 6.73 -7.20
CA MET A 56 -16.81 5.76 -6.53
C MET A 56 -16.84 6.07 -5.02
N PRO A 57 -17.58 7.12 -4.58
CA PRO A 57 -17.43 7.68 -3.25
C PRO A 57 -17.80 6.76 -2.08
N ASP A 58 -18.66 5.76 -2.29
CA ASP A 58 -19.08 4.82 -1.23
C ASP A 58 -18.39 3.46 -1.35
N ASP A 59 -17.31 3.38 -2.14
CA ASP A 59 -16.66 2.13 -2.42
C ASP A 59 -15.70 1.70 -1.30
N GLN A 60 -15.60 0.39 -1.12
CA GLN A 60 -14.74 -0.26 -0.15
C GLN A 60 -13.85 -1.29 -0.84
N SER A 61 -12.71 -1.58 -0.25
CA SER A 61 -11.87 -2.70 -0.64
C SER A 61 -11.31 -3.40 0.59
N MET A 62 -10.47 -4.40 0.38
CA MET A 62 -9.85 -5.14 1.46
C MET A 62 -8.39 -5.39 1.15
N ILE A 63 -7.58 -5.42 2.21
CA ILE A 63 -6.17 -5.84 2.11
C ILE A 63 -6.12 -7.34 1.89
N HIS A 64 -5.42 -7.77 0.87
CA HIS A 64 -5.04 -9.17 0.70
C HIS A 64 -3.73 -9.46 1.44
N TYR A 65 -2.65 -8.75 1.07
CA TYR A 65 -1.35 -8.82 1.75
C TYR A 65 -0.68 -7.46 1.76
N PHE A 66 -0.09 -7.08 2.90
CA PHE A 66 0.95 -6.06 2.93
C PHE A 66 2.24 -6.66 2.38
N PHE A 67 2.94 -5.92 1.53
CA PHE A 67 4.19 -6.36 0.90
C PHE A 67 5.33 -6.46 1.91
N THR A 68 6.30 -7.31 1.61
CA THR A 68 7.40 -7.67 2.49
C THR A 68 8.77 -7.26 1.94
N LEU A 69 9.73 -7.06 2.85
CA LEU A 69 11.15 -6.92 2.51
C LEU A 69 11.90 -8.26 2.54
N ASP A 70 11.20 -9.38 2.74
CA ASP A 70 11.84 -10.70 2.75
C ASP A 70 12.30 -11.08 1.33
N PRO A 71 13.63 -11.08 1.05
CA PRO A 71 14.13 -11.35 -0.29
C PRO A 71 13.95 -12.81 -0.72
N ALA A 72 13.65 -13.70 0.21
CA ALA A 72 13.40 -15.11 -0.06
C ALA A 72 11.93 -15.39 -0.41
N SER A 73 11.05 -14.39 -0.29
CA SER A 73 9.64 -14.57 -0.62
C SER A 73 9.45 -14.59 -2.15
N GLU A 74 8.76 -15.60 -2.65
CA GLU A 74 8.38 -15.70 -4.06
C GLU A 74 7.29 -14.69 -4.44
N TYR A 75 6.46 -14.29 -3.47
CA TYR A 75 5.29 -13.44 -3.68
C TYR A 75 5.33 -12.25 -2.73
N TYR A 76 4.80 -11.13 -3.18
CA TYR A 76 4.59 -9.92 -2.37
C TYR A 76 5.89 -9.26 -1.87
N GLU A 77 7.03 -9.56 -2.49
CA GLU A 77 8.27 -8.85 -2.18
C GLU A 77 8.18 -7.42 -2.77
N ILE A 78 8.37 -6.42 -1.91
CA ILE A 78 8.09 -5.02 -2.25
C ILE A 78 8.91 -4.49 -3.44
N ARG A 79 10.16 -4.95 -3.59
CA ARG A 79 11.04 -4.53 -4.70
C ARG A 79 10.52 -5.04 -6.05
N ASP A 80 9.93 -6.22 -6.09
CA ASP A 80 9.31 -6.75 -7.29
C ASP A 80 8.08 -5.93 -7.68
N GLU A 81 7.30 -5.50 -6.69
CA GLU A 81 6.13 -4.64 -6.92
C GLU A 81 6.54 -3.25 -7.42
N ILE A 82 7.64 -2.69 -6.89
CA ILE A 82 8.21 -1.42 -7.37
C ILE A 82 8.59 -1.54 -8.85
N LYS A 83 9.20 -2.63 -9.27
CA LYS A 83 9.56 -2.85 -10.68
C LYS A 83 8.34 -2.86 -11.59
N VAL A 84 7.27 -3.52 -11.16
CA VAL A 84 6.04 -3.66 -11.96
C VAL A 84 5.30 -2.32 -12.08
N TYR A 85 5.15 -1.59 -10.99
CA TYR A 85 4.25 -0.43 -10.95
C TYR A 85 4.98 0.91 -11.06
N THR A 86 6.09 1.06 -10.39
CA THR A 86 6.84 2.33 -10.34
C THR A 86 7.81 2.47 -11.50
N ASP A 87 8.66 1.47 -11.71
CA ASP A 87 9.70 1.52 -12.75
C ASP A 87 9.10 1.49 -14.16
N GLU A 88 7.96 0.82 -14.33
CA GLU A 88 7.20 0.81 -15.60
C GLU A 88 6.33 2.06 -15.79
N THR A 89 6.40 3.01 -14.89
CA THR A 89 5.69 4.30 -14.94
C THR A 89 4.15 4.16 -14.97
N ARG A 90 3.63 3.16 -14.28
CA ARG A 90 2.19 2.89 -14.23
C ARG A 90 1.49 3.70 -13.14
N MET A 91 2.21 4.14 -12.12
CA MET A 91 1.68 4.97 -11.03
C MET A 91 2.63 6.13 -10.71
N PRO A 92 2.13 7.14 -9.96
CA PRO A 92 2.96 8.28 -9.59
C PRO A 92 4.23 7.90 -8.83
N PRO A 93 5.39 8.52 -9.14
CA PRO A 93 6.68 8.15 -8.51
C PRO A 93 6.77 8.51 -7.04
N GLU A 94 5.90 9.39 -6.53
CA GLU A 94 5.83 9.74 -5.10
C GLU A 94 5.20 8.65 -4.26
N LEU A 95 4.55 7.65 -4.88
CA LEU A 95 3.81 6.60 -4.20
C LEU A 95 4.60 5.29 -4.18
N LEU A 96 4.68 4.67 -3.02
CA LEU A 96 5.29 3.36 -2.83
C LEU A 96 4.18 2.30 -2.74
N PRO A 97 4.19 1.26 -3.60
CA PRO A 97 3.28 0.13 -3.42
C PRO A 97 3.56 -0.56 -2.08
N ILE A 98 2.57 -0.69 -1.21
CA ILE A 98 2.74 -1.32 0.11
C ILE A 98 1.82 -2.50 0.37
N ALA A 99 0.74 -2.65 -0.41
CA ALA A 99 -0.20 -3.74 -0.25
C ALA A 99 -1.00 -3.94 -1.52
N CYS A 100 -1.65 -5.09 -1.64
CA CYS A 100 -2.59 -5.37 -2.71
C CYS A 100 -3.94 -5.78 -2.16
N ASP A 101 -4.99 -5.61 -2.98
CA ASP A 101 -6.30 -6.19 -2.74
C ASP A 101 -6.47 -7.49 -3.56
N PRO A 102 -7.55 -8.27 -3.36
CA PRO A 102 -7.77 -9.48 -4.14
C PRO A 102 -8.10 -9.23 -5.62
N GLY A 103 -8.49 -8.01 -5.98
CA GLY A 103 -8.93 -7.63 -7.33
C GLY A 103 -7.84 -7.08 -8.25
N GLY A 104 -6.60 -6.99 -7.78
CA GLY A 104 -5.48 -6.45 -8.56
C GLY A 104 -5.23 -4.96 -8.38
N ASN A 105 -5.87 -4.33 -7.41
CA ASN A 105 -5.62 -2.94 -7.05
C ASN A 105 -4.48 -2.85 -6.04
N ILE A 106 -3.84 -1.70 -5.95
CA ILE A 106 -2.67 -1.50 -5.11
C ILE A 106 -2.94 -0.41 -4.08
N ILE A 107 -2.57 -0.68 -2.84
CA ILE A 107 -2.55 0.30 -1.77
C ILE A 107 -1.14 0.88 -1.71
N CYS A 108 -1.05 2.20 -1.71
CA CYS A 108 0.20 2.94 -1.82
C CYS A 108 0.42 3.85 -0.63
N LEU A 109 1.68 4.09 -0.30
CA LEU A 109 2.09 5.07 0.70
C LEU A 109 2.83 6.20 0.02
N GLY A 110 2.44 7.44 0.28
CA GLY A 110 3.20 8.59 -0.14
C GLY A 110 4.55 8.66 0.59
N ILE A 111 5.64 8.69 -0.16
CA ILE A 111 7.00 8.73 0.42
C ILE A 111 7.75 10.01 0.09
N ARG A 112 7.21 10.86 -0.81
CA ARG A 112 7.82 12.12 -1.23
C ARG A 112 6.76 13.21 -1.40
N GLY A 113 7.20 14.47 -1.33
CA GLY A 113 6.37 15.63 -1.63
C GLY A 113 5.18 15.79 -0.69
N GLU A 114 4.12 16.38 -1.21
CA GLU A 114 2.87 16.64 -0.46
C GLU A 114 2.12 15.35 -0.11
N GLN A 115 2.40 14.26 -0.82
CA GLN A 115 1.79 12.95 -0.59
C GLN A 115 2.39 12.22 0.61
N ARG A 116 3.57 12.63 1.07
CA ARG A 116 4.32 11.92 2.11
C ARG A 116 3.48 11.65 3.35
N GLY A 117 3.44 10.39 3.75
CA GLY A 117 2.75 9.91 4.94
C GLY A 117 1.31 9.48 4.73
N LYS A 118 0.70 9.88 3.61
CA LYS A 118 -0.71 9.55 3.31
C LYS A 118 -0.82 8.20 2.61
N VAL A 119 -1.97 7.55 2.76
CA VAL A 119 -2.27 6.26 2.12
C VAL A 119 -3.25 6.46 0.98
N TYR A 120 -2.97 5.81 -0.15
CA TYR A 120 -3.73 5.94 -1.39
C TYR A 120 -4.14 4.58 -1.91
N PHE A 121 -5.26 4.58 -2.66
CA PHE A 121 -5.73 3.43 -3.43
C PHE A 121 -5.51 3.71 -4.90
N TRP A 122 -4.84 2.79 -5.60
CA TRP A 122 -4.60 2.84 -7.04
C TRP A 122 -5.49 1.80 -7.71
N ASP A 123 -6.41 2.26 -8.56
CA ASP A 123 -7.45 1.43 -9.18
C ASP A 123 -7.01 1.00 -10.59
N HIS A 124 -6.71 -0.27 -10.76
CA HIS A 124 -6.24 -0.81 -12.04
C HIS A 124 -7.30 -0.73 -13.15
N GLU A 125 -8.58 -0.69 -12.79
CA GLU A 125 -9.67 -0.62 -13.79
C GLU A 125 -9.68 0.71 -14.55
N PHE A 126 -9.10 1.76 -13.97
CA PHE A 126 -9.00 3.09 -14.59
C PHE A 126 -7.58 3.44 -15.05
N GLU A 127 -6.68 2.46 -15.11
CA GLU A 127 -5.28 2.69 -15.52
C GLU A 127 -5.18 3.20 -16.97
N LEU A 128 -5.98 2.62 -17.87
CA LEU A 128 -5.97 3.04 -19.28
C LEU A 128 -6.43 4.49 -19.44
N GLU A 129 -7.47 4.89 -18.74
CA GLU A 129 -7.97 6.27 -18.76
C GLU A 129 -6.93 7.24 -18.20
N ALA A 130 -6.23 6.86 -17.12
CA ALA A 130 -5.16 7.68 -16.57
C ALA A 130 -4.02 7.87 -17.58
N GLU A 131 -3.63 6.82 -18.30
CA GLU A 131 -2.63 6.89 -19.36
C GLU A 131 -3.08 7.80 -20.50
N GLU A 132 -4.32 7.63 -20.99
CA GLU A 132 -4.90 8.43 -22.06
C GLU A 132 -5.00 9.91 -21.70
N MET A 133 -5.29 10.22 -20.44
CA MET A 133 -5.37 11.59 -19.93
C MET A 133 -4.00 12.19 -19.64
N GLY A 134 -2.95 11.39 -19.57
CA GLY A 134 -1.62 11.83 -19.16
C GLY A 134 -1.58 12.26 -17.69
N ASP A 135 -2.45 11.70 -16.85
CA ASP A 135 -2.56 12.01 -15.43
C ASP A 135 -2.51 10.73 -14.60
N LEU A 136 -1.33 10.45 -14.03
CA LEU A 136 -1.11 9.25 -13.22
C LEU A 136 -1.89 9.25 -11.90
N TYR A 137 -2.43 10.41 -11.48
CA TYR A 137 -3.28 10.51 -10.28
C TYR A 137 -4.78 10.31 -10.58
N TYR A 138 -5.16 10.20 -11.84
CA TYR A 138 -6.59 10.06 -12.21
C TYR A 138 -7.26 8.89 -11.50
N ASN A 139 -6.57 7.75 -11.39
CA ASN A 139 -7.06 6.53 -10.76
C ASN A 139 -6.49 6.32 -9.34
N VAL A 140 -6.10 7.40 -8.67
CA VAL A 140 -5.53 7.39 -7.32
C VAL A 140 -6.45 8.16 -6.38
N SER A 141 -6.79 7.56 -5.24
CA SER A 141 -7.67 8.16 -4.24
C SER A 141 -7.01 8.13 -2.87
N CYS A 142 -7.03 9.24 -2.13
CA CYS A 142 -6.50 9.29 -0.78
C CYS A 142 -7.46 8.62 0.21
N CYS A 143 -7.03 7.54 0.83
CA CYS A 143 -7.83 6.75 1.77
C CYS A 143 -7.66 7.20 3.21
N SER A 144 -6.46 7.68 3.57
CA SER A 144 -6.15 8.00 4.96
C SER A 144 -5.02 9.04 5.05
N PRO A 145 -5.04 9.90 6.09
CA PRO A 145 -4.00 10.91 6.28
C PRO A 145 -2.67 10.34 6.77
N SER A 146 -2.65 9.12 7.29
CA SER A 146 -1.42 8.45 7.74
C SER A 146 -1.57 6.94 7.67
N PHE A 147 -0.43 6.22 7.69
CA PHE A 147 -0.43 4.76 7.73
C PHE A 147 -1.07 4.25 9.03
N GLN A 148 -0.76 4.87 10.17
CA GLN A 148 -1.37 4.51 11.45
C GLN A 148 -2.90 4.66 11.41
N ALA A 149 -3.41 5.78 10.93
CA ALA A 149 -4.85 6.01 10.80
C ALA A 149 -5.50 4.99 9.85
N PHE A 150 -4.80 4.63 8.77
CA PHE A 150 -5.26 3.60 7.83
C PHE A 150 -5.42 2.24 8.52
N VAL A 151 -4.39 1.79 9.25
CA VAL A 151 -4.41 0.53 9.98
C VAL A 151 -5.52 0.52 11.04
N GLU A 152 -5.68 1.61 11.77
CA GLU A 152 -6.73 1.76 12.79
C GLU A 152 -8.14 1.79 12.20
N SER A 153 -8.29 2.12 10.93
CA SER A 153 -9.58 2.14 10.22
C SER A 153 -10.03 0.77 9.73
N LEU A 154 -9.15 -0.24 9.72
CA LEU A 154 -9.47 -1.55 9.18
C LEU A 154 -10.57 -2.24 10.00
N SER A 155 -11.52 -2.85 9.31
CA SER A 155 -12.67 -3.52 9.90
C SER A 155 -12.80 -4.96 9.40
N PRO A 156 -13.63 -5.79 10.06
CA PRO A 156 -13.79 -7.20 9.65
C PRO A 156 -14.41 -7.33 8.26
N GLU A 157 -14.05 -8.40 7.57
CA GLU A 157 -14.62 -8.74 6.25
C GLU A 157 -16.15 -8.83 6.26
N SER A 158 -16.76 -9.19 7.40
CA SER A 158 -18.22 -9.21 7.58
C SER A 158 -18.88 -7.84 7.43
N GLU A 159 -18.11 -6.76 7.45
CA GLU A 159 -18.60 -5.39 7.26
C GLU A 159 -18.52 -4.91 5.82
N LEU A 160 -18.02 -5.74 4.88
CA LEU A 160 -18.08 -5.42 3.46
C LEU A 160 -19.54 -5.32 2.99
N ASN A 161 -19.87 -4.17 2.43
CA ASN A 161 -21.18 -3.95 1.83
C ASN A 161 -21.17 -4.53 0.42
N TYR A 162 -21.74 -5.72 0.26
CA TYR A 162 -21.99 -6.29 -1.06
C TYR A 162 -23.31 -5.68 -1.57
N GLU A 163 -23.21 -4.85 -2.57
CA GLU A 163 -24.39 -4.42 -3.33
C GLU A 163 -24.61 -5.32 -4.54
#